data_d2fef82aff8044298f55a8ea4e08c023
#
_entry.id   d2fef82aff8044298f55a8ea4e08c023
#
_cell.length_a   1.000
_cell.length_b   1.000
_cell.length_c   1.000
_cell.angle_alpha   90.00
_cell.angle_beta   90.00
_cell.angle_gamma   90.00
#
_symmetry.space_group_name_H-M   'P 1'
#
loop_
_entity.id
_entity.type
_entity.pdbx_description
1 polymer ?
#
loop_
_entity_poly.entity_id
_entity_poly.type
_entity_poly.pdbx_seq_one_letter_code
_entity_poly.pdbx_strand_id
1 'polypeptide(L)'
;MGSNRLAVDASGTAAQDSPVRGSMLSAPAELADEQLAARMGIEVVSAEPERVVATMPVRGNMQPYGWLHGGANAVLAETLGSVAASLWVAPRGAVAGLELSCTHHRSARSGLVTGVCTPLHLGSSVATYQIEITDDKGRPTCTARLTCLVHKR
;
A
#
# COMPACT_ATOMS: atom_id res chain seq x y z
N MET A 1 2.69 -48.39 13.77
CA MET A 1 2.42 -47.47 14.87
C MET A 1 3.73 -46.73 15.17
N GLY A 2 3.86 -45.48 14.76
CA GLY A 2 5.04 -44.63 14.96
C GLY A 2 4.61 -43.21 14.82
N SER A 3 4.26 -42.58 15.95
CA SER A 3 3.86 -41.17 16.00
C SER A 3 5.07 -40.29 15.84
N ASN A 4 5.12 -39.53 14.77
CA ASN A 4 6.11 -38.46 14.55
C ASN A 4 5.55 -37.17 15.11
N ARG A 5 5.95 -36.80 16.33
CA ARG A 5 5.71 -35.48 16.91
C ARG A 5 6.73 -34.52 16.34
N LEU A 6 6.30 -33.57 15.56
CA LEU A 6 7.11 -32.40 15.21
C LEU A 6 7.25 -31.51 16.45
N ALA A 7 8.47 -31.38 16.91
CA ALA A 7 8.84 -30.46 17.96
C ALA A 7 8.76 -29.02 17.40
N VAL A 8 7.95 -28.19 18.03
CA VAL A 8 7.99 -26.71 17.84
C VAL A 8 9.01 -26.18 18.80
N ASP A 9 10.09 -25.62 18.31
CA ASP A 9 11.01 -24.88 19.14
C ASP A 9 10.50 -23.45 19.37
N ALA A 10 10.70 -22.96 20.58
CA ALA A 10 10.21 -21.69 21.07
C ALA A 10 11.24 -20.58 20.84
N SER A 11 11.48 -20.22 19.61
CA SER A 11 12.17 -18.96 19.26
C SER A 11 11.40 -18.26 18.15
N GLY A 12 10.40 -17.46 18.55
CA GLY A 12 9.60 -16.64 17.67
C GLY A 12 10.42 -15.49 17.05
N THR A 13 11.06 -15.73 15.93
CA THR A 13 11.57 -14.70 15.04
C THR A 13 11.52 -15.24 13.61
N ALA A 14 10.33 -15.31 13.04
CA ALA A 14 10.18 -15.39 11.60
C ALA A 14 9.98 -13.99 11.04
N ALA A 15 11.03 -13.20 11.04
CA ALA A 15 11.16 -12.10 10.09
C ALA A 15 11.57 -12.76 8.76
N GLN A 16 10.60 -13.32 8.05
CA GLN A 16 10.83 -13.78 6.68
C GLN A 16 11.01 -12.55 5.81
N ASP A 17 12.19 -12.43 5.23
CA ASP A 17 12.53 -11.52 4.15
C ASP A 17 11.47 -11.65 3.04
N SER A 18 10.53 -10.72 3.03
CA SER A 18 9.59 -10.59 1.93
C SER A 18 10.40 -10.10 0.73
N PRO A 19 10.36 -10.77 -0.45
CA PRO A 19 11.16 -10.39 -1.62
C PRO A 19 10.89 -8.96 -2.13
N VAL A 20 9.88 -8.28 -1.57
CA VAL A 20 9.52 -6.89 -1.88
C VAL A 20 10.46 -5.86 -1.24
N ARG A 21 11.29 -6.23 -0.25
CA ARG A 21 12.26 -5.32 0.39
C ARG A 21 13.53 -5.08 -0.42
N GLY A 22 13.73 -5.79 -1.50
CA GLY A 22 14.92 -5.67 -2.34
C GLY A 22 14.67 -4.93 -3.64
N SER A 23 15.18 -3.73 -3.76
CA SER A 23 15.62 -2.99 -4.96
C SER A 23 14.64 -2.14 -5.78
N MET A 24 13.31 -2.27 -5.74
CA MET A 24 12.43 -1.45 -6.58
C MET A 24 11.63 -0.37 -5.85
N LEU A 25 11.46 -0.51 -4.54
CA LEU A 25 10.69 0.42 -3.70
C LEU A 25 11.54 1.07 -2.61
N SER A 26 12.82 0.73 -2.50
CA SER A 26 13.73 1.33 -1.53
C SER A 26 14.35 2.59 -2.11
N ALA A 27 14.04 3.74 -1.55
CA ALA A 27 14.82 4.95 -1.78
C ALA A 27 16.25 4.76 -1.28
N PRO A 28 17.21 5.54 -1.81
CA PRO A 28 18.51 5.68 -1.19
C PRO A 28 18.38 5.90 0.32
N ALA A 29 19.27 5.32 1.12
CA ALA A 29 19.17 5.35 2.59
C ALA A 29 19.05 6.79 3.14
N GLU A 30 19.73 7.74 2.51
CA GLU A 30 19.68 9.17 2.84
C GLU A 30 18.33 9.83 2.60
N LEU A 31 17.45 9.22 1.79
CA LEU A 31 16.11 9.71 1.49
C LEU A 31 15.01 8.93 2.20
N ALA A 32 15.36 7.91 2.99
CA ALA A 32 14.37 7.04 3.61
C ALA A 32 13.39 7.83 4.51
N ASP A 33 13.93 8.74 5.34
CA ASP A 33 13.13 9.55 6.26
C ASP A 33 12.43 10.74 5.56
N GLU A 34 12.80 11.03 4.31
CA GLU A 34 12.18 12.09 3.52
C GLU A 34 10.93 11.63 2.77
N GLN A 35 10.71 10.32 2.69
CA GLN A 35 9.55 9.78 1.99
C GLN A 35 8.25 10.08 2.72
N LEU A 36 7.27 10.61 1.98
CA LEU A 36 5.97 10.94 2.53
C LEU A 36 5.26 9.73 3.14
N ALA A 37 5.35 8.57 2.49
CA ALA A 37 4.77 7.33 3.01
C ALA A 37 5.34 6.95 4.38
N ALA A 38 6.67 7.04 4.56
CA ALA A 38 7.33 6.79 5.84
C ALA A 38 6.89 7.79 6.92
N ARG A 39 6.85 9.08 6.60
CA ARG A 39 6.37 10.13 7.53
C ARG A 39 4.93 9.92 7.98
N MET A 40 4.09 9.36 7.14
CA MET A 40 2.69 9.06 7.45
C MET A 40 2.49 7.70 8.12
N GLY A 41 3.55 6.92 8.30
CA GLY A 41 3.49 5.57 8.88
C GLY A 41 2.77 4.57 7.99
N ILE A 42 2.86 4.73 6.66
CA ILE A 42 2.30 3.78 5.71
C ILE A 42 3.21 2.56 5.64
N GLU A 43 2.64 1.39 5.91
CA GLU A 43 3.35 0.11 5.88
C GLU A 43 2.73 -0.81 4.83
N VAL A 44 3.52 -1.23 3.84
CA VAL A 44 3.11 -2.23 2.86
C VAL A 44 3.14 -3.60 3.51
N VAL A 45 1.96 -4.21 3.64
CA VAL A 45 1.77 -5.52 4.30
C VAL A 45 1.98 -6.67 3.32
N SER A 46 1.48 -6.52 2.10
CA SER A 46 1.71 -7.46 1.00
C SER A 46 1.70 -6.74 -0.34
N ALA A 47 2.52 -7.22 -1.27
CA ALA A 47 2.65 -6.61 -2.59
C ALA A 47 2.85 -7.69 -3.66
N GLU A 48 1.75 -8.00 -4.34
CA GLU A 48 1.69 -8.86 -5.50
C GLU A 48 1.15 -8.05 -6.70
N PRO A 49 1.46 -8.41 -7.96
CA PRO A 49 1.02 -7.65 -9.13
C PRO A 49 -0.50 -7.44 -9.18
N GLU A 50 -1.27 -8.42 -8.72
CA GLU A 50 -2.73 -8.40 -8.74
C GLU A 50 -3.35 -7.78 -7.49
N ARG A 51 -2.55 -7.62 -6.42
CA ARG A 51 -3.09 -7.14 -5.15
C ARG A 51 -1.98 -6.59 -4.24
N VAL A 52 -2.09 -5.32 -3.91
CA VAL A 52 -1.22 -4.67 -2.92
C VAL A 52 -2.04 -4.24 -1.71
N VAL A 53 -1.51 -4.48 -0.52
CA VAL A 53 -2.15 -4.12 0.75
C VAL A 53 -1.18 -3.28 1.57
N ALA A 54 -1.68 -2.17 2.11
CA ALA A 54 -0.94 -1.35 3.07
C ALA A 54 -1.85 -0.87 4.18
N THR A 55 -1.25 -0.54 5.32
CA THR A 55 -1.91 0.08 6.46
C THR A 55 -1.35 1.48 6.71
N MET A 56 -2.14 2.32 7.37
CA MET A 56 -1.73 3.66 7.79
C MET A 56 -2.43 4.02 9.11
N PRO A 57 -1.70 4.57 10.11
CA PRO A 57 -2.32 5.00 11.36
C PRO A 57 -3.19 6.24 11.14
N VAL A 58 -4.32 6.28 11.84
CA VAL A 58 -5.16 7.49 11.89
C VAL A 58 -4.45 8.58 12.68
N ARG A 59 -3.85 8.21 13.82
CA ARG A 59 -3.08 9.15 14.66
C ARG A 59 -1.85 9.65 13.90
N GLY A 60 -1.65 10.96 13.93
CA GLY A 60 -0.58 11.62 13.16
C GLY A 60 -1.02 12.10 11.78
N ASN A 61 -2.13 11.55 11.25
CA ASN A 61 -2.66 11.87 9.93
C ASN A 61 -4.06 12.51 9.99
N MET A 62 -4.34 13.24 11.07
CA MET A 62 -5.68 13.77 11.36
C MET A 62 -5.86 15.18 10.82
N GLN A 63 -7.11 15.52 10.53
CA GLN A 63 -7.57 16.87 10.27
C GLN A 63 -8.04 17.52 11.59
N PRO A 64 -8.30 18.86 11.63
CA PRO A 64 -8.58 19.59 12.87
C PRO A 64 -9.76 19.06 13.70
N TYR A 65 -10.72 18.35 13.12
CA TYR A 65 -11.83 17.76 13.85
C TYR A 65 -11.51 16.39 14.50
N GLY A 66 -10.25 15.96 14.49
CA GLY A 66 -9.83 14.71 15.12
C GLY A 66 -10.18 13.44 14.33
N TRP A 67 -10.35 13.55 13.03
CA TRP A 67 -10.58 12.43 12.11
C TRP A 67 -9.43 12.32 11.11
N LEU A 68 -9.29 11.14 10.51
CA LEU A 68 -8.34 10.97 9.42
C LEU A 68 -8.56 12.02 8.33
N HIS A 69 -7.49 12.68 7.92
CA HIS A 69 -7.56 13.68 6.85
C HIS A 69 -7.83 12.98 5.50
N GLY A 70 -8.73 13.53 4.69
CA GLY A 70 -9.02 12.97 3.36
C GLY A 70 -7.78 12.90 2.46
N GLY A 71 -6.90 13.89 2.53
CA GLY A 71 -5.60 13.85 1.85
C GLY A 71 -4.70 12.70 2.28
N ALA A 72 -4.81 12.24 3.53
CA ALA A 72 -4.06 11.06 3.98
C ALA A 72 -4.55 9.77 3.29
N ASN A 73 -5.87 9.62 3.09
CA ASN A 73 -6.40 8.53 2.25
C ASN A 73 -5.88 8.63 0.81
N ALA A 74 -5.77 9.84 0.26
CA ALA A 74 -5.23 10.04 -1.09
C ALA A 74 -3.76 9.59 -1.19
N VAL A 75 -2.93 9.94 -0.20
CA VAL A 75 -1.53 9.49 -0.17
C VAL A 75 -1.43 7.97 -0.05
N LEU A 76 -2.25 7.34 0.79
CA LEU A 76 -2.29 5.87 0.90
C LEU A 76 -2.69 5.22 -0.43
N ALA A 77 -3.71 5.77 -1.10
CA ALA A 77 -4.17 5.27 -2.40
C ALA A 77 -3.11 5.43 -3.50
N GLU A 78 -2.47 6.61 -3.58
CA GLU A 78 -1.37 6.89 -4.51
C GLU A 78 -0.20 5.92 -4.28
N THR A 79 0.20 5.73 -3.02
CA THR A 79 1.28 4.81 -2.66
C THR A 79 0.98 3.39 -3.11
N LEU A 80 -0.21 2.88 -2.79
CA LEU A 80 -0.65 1.53 -3.16
C LEU A 80 -0.65 1.31 -4.67
N GLY A 81 -1.25 2.22 -5.43
CA GLY A 81 -1.34 2.11 -6.88
C GLY A 81 0.02 2.27 -7.57
N SER A 82 0.89 3.14 -7.04
CA SER A 82 2.27 3.29 -7.54
C SER A 82 3.11 2.04 -7.31
N VAL A 83 2.96 1.39 -6.14
CA VAL A 83 3.60 0.09 -5.85
C VAL A 83 3.10 -0.97 -6.83
N ALA A 84 1.78 -1.10 -7.01
CA ALA A 84 1.19 -2.06 -7.94
C ALA A 84 1.65 -1.83 -9.38
N ALA A 85 1.67 -0.57 -9.84
CA ALA A 85 2.14 -0.22 -11.17
C ALA A 85 3.63 -0.51 -11.36
N SER A 86 4.46 -0.28 -10.34
CA SER A 86 5.88 -0.61 -10.38
C SER A 86 6.12 -2.12 -10.51
N LEU A 87 5.34 -2.93 -9.80
CA LEU A 87 5.39 -4.40 -9.91
C LEU A 87 4.95 -4.86 -11.31
N TRP A 88 3.93 -4.24 -11.89
CA TRP A 88 3.46 -4.55 -13.25
C TRP A 88 4.51 -4.33 -14.34
N VAL A 89 5.34 -3.28 -14.19
CA VAL A 89 6.36 -2.95 -15.21
C VAL A 89 7.73 -3.55 -14.94
N ALA A 90 7.92 -4.14 -13.77
CA ALA A 90 9.20 -4.74 -13.36
C ALA A 90 9.69 -5.80 -14.36
N PRO A 91 11.02 -5.97 -14.54
CA PRO A 91 12.12 -5.19 -13.99
C PRO A 91 12.53 -3.99 -14.88
N ARG A 92 11.88 -3.74 -16.02
CA ARG A 92 12.36 -2.85 -17.09
C ARG A 92 11.41 -1.70 -17.40
N GLY A 93 10.72 -1.18 -16.42
CA GLY A 93 9.80 -0.07 -16.64
C GLY A 93 9.92 1.03 -15.61
N ALA A 94 9.27 2.14 -15.92
CA ALA A 94 9.04 3.25 -15.00
C ALA A 94 7.55 3.59 -15.00
N VAL A 95 7.06 4.14 -13.90
CA VAL A 95 5.68 4.56 -13.75
C VAL A 95 5.60 5.96 -13.17
N ALA A 96 4.54 6.68 -13.50
CA ALA A 96 4.21 7.96 -12.89
C ALA A 96 2.69 8.07 -12.74
N GLY A 97 2.22 8.53 -11.58
CA GLY A 97 0.80 8.83 -11.37
C GLY A 97 0.35 9.94 -12.33
N LEU A 98 -0.79 9.74 -12.99
CA LEU A 98 -1.41 10.71 -13.88
C LEU A 98 -2.64 11.36 -13.28
N GLU A 99 -3.49 10.56 -12.64
CA GLU A 99 -4.75 11.01 -12.07
C GLU A 99 -5.13 10.15 -10.90
N LEU A 100 -5.49 10.78 -9.79
CA LEU A 100 -6.04 10.15 -8.62
C LEU A 100 -7.40 10.77 -8.28
N SER A 101 -8.41 9.93 -8.13
CA SER A 101 -9.70 10.34 -7.58
C SER A 101 -9.99 9.60 -6.29
N CYS A 102 -10.59 10.31 -5.32
CA CYS A 102 -10.97 9.76 -4.02
C CYS A 102 -12.39 10.16 -3.66
N THR A 103 -13.19 9.19 -3.24
CA THR A 103 -14.51 9.42 -2.64
C THR A 103 -14.48 8.95 -1.18
N HIS A 104 -14.67 9.88 -0.26
CA HIS A 104 -14.66 9.60 1.18
C HIS A 104 -16.08 9.28 1.66
N HIS A 105 -16.26 8.10 2.27
CA HIS A 105 -17.57 7.60 2.70
C HIS A 105 -17.80 7.75 4.20
N ARG A 106 -16.73 7.59 4.99
CA ARG A 106 -16.79 7.55 6.45
C ARG A 106 -15.52 8.08 7.08
N SER A 107 -15.66 8.78 8.19
CA SER A 107 -14.51 9.24 8.98
C SER A 107 -13.92 8.10 9.83
N ALA A 108 -12.64 7.78 9.66
CA ALA A 108 -11.89 7.01 10.63
C ALA A 108 -11.40 7.92 11.75
N ARG A 109 -11.53 7.48 13.02
CA ARG A 109 -11.23 8.31 14.20
C ARG A 109 -10.05 7.81 15.02
N SER A 110 -9.71 6.55 14.89
CA SER A 110 -8.63 5.89 15.64
C SER A 110 -8.19 4.61 14.94
N GLY A 111 -7.16 3.97 15.44
CA GLY A 111 -6.65 2.71 14.92
C GLY A 111 -5.91 2.87 13.60
N LEU A 112 -6.00 1.86 12.76
CA LEU A 112 -5.43 1.82 11.43
C LEU A 112 -6.53 1.90 10.37
N VAL A 113 -6.21 2.44 9.23
CA VAL A 113 -6.92 2.17 7.99
C VAL A 113 -6.12 1.21 7.14
N THR A 114 -6.81 0.32 6.44
CA THR A 114 -6.22 -0.67 5.54
C THR A 114 -6.68 -0.38 4.12
N GLY A 115 -5.73 -0.14 3.23
CA GLY A 115 -5.96 0.00 1.80
C GLY A 115 -5.68 -1.30 1.06
N VAL A 116 -6.53 -1.64 0.11
CA VAL A 116 -6.37 -2.76 -0.83
C VAL A 116 -6.45 -2.22 -2.24
N CYS A 117 -5.39 -2.45 -3.01
CA CYS A 117 -5.28 -2.04 -4.40
C CYS A 117 -5.41 -3.26 -5.32
N THR A 118 -6.24 -3.15 -6.34
CA THR A 118 -6.42 -4.18 -7.39
C THR A 118 -6.44 -3.52 -8.77
N PRO A 119 -5.94 -4.21 -9.82
CA PRO A 119 -5.93 -3.64 -11.16
C PRO A 119 -7.34 -3.62 -11.77
N LEU A 120 -7.69 -2.51 -12.44
CA LEU A 120 -8.84 -2.38 -13.33
C LEU A 120 -8.41 -2.56 -14.79
N HIS A 121 -7.22 -2.06 -15.14
CA HIS A 121 -6.65 -2.14 -16.48
C HIS A 121 -5.13 -2.16 -16.40
N LEU A 122 -4.50 -3.08 -17.12
CA LEU A 122 -3.05 -3.26 -17.21
C LEU A 122 -2.60 -3.15 -18.67
N GLY A 123 -2.42 -1.92 -19.14
CA GLY A 123 -2.01 -1.62 -20.51
C GLY A 123 -0.50 -1.42 -20.67
N SER A 124 -0.07 -1.22 -21.92
CA SER A 124 1.33 -0.93 -22.26
C SER A 124 1.73 0.53 -22.05
N SER A 125 0.77 1.43 -22.06
CA SER A 125 0.99 2.88 -21.88
C SER A 125 0.33 3.44 -20.62
N VAL A 126 -0.76 2.81 -20.17
CA VAL A 126 -1.53 3.23 -18.99
C VAL A 126 -1.93 1.99 -18.20
N ALA A 127 -1.84 2.08 -16.89
CA ALA A 127 -2.42 1.12 -15.96
C ALA A 127 -3.36 1.86 -15.00
N THR A 128 -4.50 1.25 -14.68
CA THR A 128 -5.51 1.85 -13.79
C THR A 128 -5.85 0.87 -12.69
N TYR A 129 -5.93 1.38 -11.47
CA TYR A 129 -6.15 0.62 -10.26
C TYR A 129 -7.34 1.16 -9.47
N GLN A 130 -8.07 0.24 -8.84
CA GLN A 130 -9.03 0.56 -7.80
C GLN A 130 -8.38 0.35 -6.43
N ILE A 131 -8.65 1.26 -5.50
CA ILE A 131 -8.19 1.17 -4.12
C ILE A 131 -9.40 1.30 -3.20
N GLU A 132 -9.59 0.32 -2.33
CA GLU A 132 -10.60 0.34 -1.29
C GLU A 132 -9.91 0.50 0.06
N ILE A 133 -10.34 1.50 0.85
CA ILE A 133 -9.78 1.78 2.18
C ILE A 133 -10.87 1.54 3.21
N THR A 134 -10.55 0.73 4.21
CA THR A 134 -11.45 0.38 5.31
C THR A 134 -10.83 0.78 6.66
N ASP A 135 -11.67 0.99 7.67
CA ASP A 135 -11.23 1.15 9.06
C ASP A 135 -10.94 -0.22 9.71
N ASP A 136 -10.51 -0.19 10.99
CA ASP A 136 -10.19 -1.38 11.81
C ASP A 136 -11.38 -2.32 12.05
N LYS A 137 -12.60 -1.89 11.70
CA LYS A 137 -13.84 -2.69 11.76
C LYS A 137 -14.26 -3.21 10.38
N GLY A 138 -13.42 -3.04 9.36
CA GLY A 138 -13.72 -3.43 7.98
C GLY A 138 -14.76 -2.56 7.28
N ARG A 139 -15.10 -1.37 7.82
CA ARG A 139 -16.10 -0.48 7.21
C ARG A 139 -15.43 0.41 6.16
N PRO A 140 -16.01 0.56 4.96
CA PRO A 140 -15.46 1.42 3.93
C PRO A 140 -15.33 2.88 4.40
N THR A 141 -14.14 3.44 4.28
CA THR A 141 -13.83 4.85 4.59
C THR A 141 -13.57 5.66 3.34
N CYS A 142 -12.96 5.05 2.32
CA CYS A 142 -12.66 5.70 1.05
C CYS A 142 -12.61 4.68 -0.08
N THR A 143 -13.05 5.09 -1.26
CA THR A 143 -12.78 4.41 -2.53
C THR A 143 -11.99 5.36 -3.41
N ALA A 144 -10.91 4.87 -4.02
CA ALA A 144 -10.08 5.65 -4.90
C ALA A 144 -9.80 4.91 -6.22
N ARG A 145 -9.43 5.69 -7.23
CA ARG A 145 -8.93 5.17 -8.50
C ARG A 145 -7.66 5.93 -8.86
N LEU A 146 -6.59 5.20 -9.13
CA LEU A 146 -5.32 5.75 -9.62
C LEU A 146 -5.08 5.29 -11.06
N THR A 147 -4.74 6.22 -11.91
CA THR A 147 -4.23 5.96 -13.26
C THR A 147 -2.75 6.34 -13.32
N CYS A 148 -1.93 5.41 -13.78
CA CYS A 148 -0.49 5.59 -13.95
C CYS A 148 -0.10 5.55 -15.43
N LEU A 149 0.81 6.44 -15.82
CA LEU A 149 1.59 6.27 -17.05
C LEU A 149 2.54 5.09 -16.87
N VAL A 150 2.61 4.26 -17.89
CA VAL A 150 3.52 3.10 -17.94
C VAL A 150 4.53 3.34 -19.05
N HIS A 151 5.81 3.25 -18.72
CA HIS A 151 6.90 3.27 -19.70
C HIS A 151 7.68 1.97 -19.59
N LYS A 152 7.42 1.04 -20.51
CA LYS A 152 8.18 -0.21 -20.63
C LYS A 152 9.39 0.07 -21.53
N ARG A 153 10.59 -0.23 -21.03
CA ARG A 153 11.85 -0.15 -21.79
C ARG A 153 12.15 -1.47 -22.48
#